data_86edbe0801fabe5d59dcb7882eb7532d
#
_entry.id   86edbe0801fabe5d59dcb7882eb7532d
#
_cell.length_a   1.000
_cell.length_b   1.000
_cell.length_c   1.000
_cell.angle_alpha   90.00
_cell.angle_beta   90.00
_cell.angle_gamma   90.00
#
_symmetry.space_group_name_H-M   'P 1'
#
loop_
_entity.id
_entity.type
_entity.pdbx_description
1 polymer ?
#
loop_
_entity_poly.entity_id
_entity_poly.type
_entity_poly.pdbx_seq_one_letter_code
_entity_poly.pdbx_strand_id
1 'polypeptide(L)'
;MASLIISRRNFGLGLIAHGIAACDRAEDYAILNNFAEKNVPAVGTILNVNGLRSHGYVEGDGSQDIVFIHGAFINLRDWVFAARLLSKLDSRFIYIDRPGFGYSERDESKWDAERQAVQARSYVKNIHGKNLILVGHSWGASVAMAWAAKFPEDVKGVVSIAGLNMPFSGVSKLANDIGLLRVAYELYFANVASRTDNGSIEKFASRIFQPQDIPTGYLDYVGSDLSMRRSTIKANKNDLLIASQALKQNFATYRRIEMPVEIIHGKEDFLLPFKSQAVAFDEVIPNSRLHILPNLGHMAHHFAFRELSNSIRYIRNFS
;
A
#
# COMPACT_ATOMS: atom_id res chain seq x y z
N MET A 1 14.63 -39.32 -31.26
CA MET A 1 14.77 -37.87 -30.99
C MET A 1 13.51 -37.41 -30.26
N ALA A 2 13.55 -37.36 -28.94
CA ALA A 2 12.46 -36.87 -28.11
C ALA A 2 12.78 -35.41 -27.73
N SER A 3 12.00 -34.50 -28.29
CA SER A 3 12.13 -33.07 -28.00
C SER A 3 11.53 -32.81 -26.62
N LEU A 4 12.35 -32.48 -25.64
CA LEU A 4 11.94 -32.02 -24.32
C LEU A 4 11.39 -30.59 -24.46
N ILE A 5 10.07 -30.45 -24.50
CA ILE A 5 9.41 -29.15 -24.35
C ILE A 5 9.47 -28.77 -22.87
N ILE A 6 10.52 -28.07 -22.47
CA ILE A 6 10.59 -27.46 -21.12
C ILE A 6 9.67 -26.25 -21.16
N SER A 7 8.56 -26.35 -20.42
CA SER A 7 7.63 -25.24 -20.22
C SER A 7 8.38 -24.03 -19.63
N ARG A 8 8.26 -22.87 -20.25
CA ARG A 8 8.89 -21.59 -19.79
C ARG A 8 8.57 -21.23 -18.34
N ARG A 9 7.47 -21.76 -17.77
CA ARG A 9 7.06 -21.59 -16.37
C ARG A 9 8.01 -22.26 -15.36
N ASN A 10 8.61 -23.39 -15.69
CA ASN A 10 9.43 -24.16 -14.75
C ASN A 10 10.90 -23.69 -14.69
N PHE A 11 11.38 -22.96 -15.70
CA PHE A 11 12.79 -22.52 -15.75
C PHE A 11 13.05 -21.30 -14.85
N GLY A 12 12.09 -20.40 -14.68
CA GLY A 12 12.21 -19.21 -13.83
C GLY A 12 12.19 -19.52 -12.34
N LEU A 13 11.37 -20.47 -11.91
CA LEU A 13 11.16 -20.83 -10.50
C LEU A 13 12.37 -21.56 -9.88
N GLY A 14 13.08 -22.38 -10.66
CA GLY A 14 14.26 -23.10 -10.18
C GLY A 14 15.47 -22.20 -9.87
N LEU A 15 15.64 -21.11 -10.60
CA LEU A 15 16.73 -20.14 -10.38
C LEU A 15 16.50 -19.28 -9.14
N ILE A 16 15.26 -18.90 -8.84
CA ILE A 16 14.92 -18.09 -7.66
C ILE A 16 15.11 -18.90 -6.37
N ALA A 17 14.76 -20.20 -6.36
CA ALA A 17 14.86 -21.05 -5.18
C ALA A 17 16.30 -21.26 -4.68
N HIS A 18 17.26 -21.37 -5.58
CA HIS A 18 18.67 -21.55 -5.24
C HIS A 18 19.43 -20.24 -5.04
N GLY A 19 18.95 -19.14 -5.65
CA GLY A 19 19.58 -17.83 -5.58
C GLY A 19 19.45 -17.14 -4.23
N ILE A 20 18.32 -17.25 -3.55
CA ILE A 20 18.05 -16.51 -2.30
C ILE A 20 18.90 -17.01 -1.13
N ALA A 21 19.24 -18.27 -1.08
CA ALA A 21 20.09 -18.85 -0.02
C ALA A 21 21.61 -18.63 -0.22
N ALA A 22 22.04 -18.25 -1.41
CA ALA A 22 23.47 -18.12 -1.77
C ALA A 22 23.88 -16.70 -2.23
N CYS A 23 22.92 -15.77 -2.34
CA CYS A 23 23.14 -14.46 -2.96
C CYS A 23 23.59 -13.40 -1.95
N ASP A 24 24.88 -13.31 -1.70
CA ASP A 24 25.51 -12.20 -0.97
C ASP A 24 26.21 -11.17 -1.89
N ARG A 25 26.07 -11.29 -3.21
CA ARG A 25 26.75 -10.42 -4.18
C ARG A 25 25.79 -9.44 -4.85
N ALA A 26 26.23 -8.19 -5.03
CA ALA A 26 25.47 -7.12 -5.67
C ALA A 26 24.97 -7.48 -7.10
N GLU A 27 25.74 -8.29 -7.83
CA GLU A 27 25.40 -8.76 -9.19
C GLU A 27 24.17 -9.67 -9.21
N ASP A 28 24.01 -10.55 -8.23
CA ASP A 28 22.87 -11.44 -8.12
C ASP A 28 21.57 -10.66 -7.84
N TYR A 29 21.68 -9.53 -7.13
CA TYR A 29 20.55 -8.62 -6.88
C TYR A 29 20.04 -7.93 -8.15
N ALA A 30 20.98 -7.50 -9.01
CA ALA A 30 20.63 -6.88 -10.27
C ALA A 30 19.87 -7.86 -11.17
N ILE A 31 20.29 -9.13 -11.19
CA ILE A 31 19.68 -10.19 -11.98
C ILE A 31 18.24 -10.45 -11.50
N LEU A 32 18.01 -10.59 -10.19
CA LEU A 32 16.68 -10.86 -9.63
C LEU A 32 15.73 -9.67 -9.80
N ASN A 33 16.21 -8.45 -9.65
CA ASN A 33 15.42 -7.25 -9.90
C ASN A 33 15.03 -7.15 -11.38
N ASN A 34 15.98 -7.37 -12.29
CA ASN A 34 15.72 -7.36 -13.73
C ASN A 34 14.71 -8.45 -14.15
N PHE A 35 14.76 -9.63 -13.51
CA PHE A 35 13.80 -10.70 -13.75
C PHE A 35 12.37 -10.28 -13.36
N ALA A 36 12.20 -9.72 -12.16
CA ALA A 36 10.90 -9.25 -11.69
C ALA A 36 10.35 -8.13 -12.61
N GLU A 37 11.19 -7.18 -13.01
CA GLU A 37 10.81 -6.08 -13.88
C GLU A 37 10.48 -6.55 -15.31
N LYS A 38 11.13 -7.59 -15.80
CA LYS A 38 10.82 -8.18 -17.11
C LYS A 38 9.48 -8.91 -17.12
N ASN A 39 9.15 -9.61 -16.03
CA ASN A 39 7.89 -10.35 -15.91
C ASN A 39 6.68 -9.44 -15.65
N VAL A 40 6.91 -8.35 -14.95
CA VAL A 40 5.88 -7.39 -14.57
C VAL A 40 6.32 -5.99 -15.01
N PRO A 41 6.27 -5.65 -16.30
CA PRO A 41 6.75 -4.35 -16.81
C PRO A 41 6.02 -3.17 -16.18
N ALA A 42 6.72 -2.04 -16.04
CA ALA A 42 6.15 -0.82 -15.47
C ALA A 42 4.92 -0.36 -16.26
N VAL A 43 3.90 0.12 -15.54
CA VAL A 43 2.78 0.87 -16.12
C VAL A 43 2.95 2.34 -15.72
N GLY A 44 2.61 3.26 -16.62
CA GLY A 44 2.70 4.70 -16.30
C GLY A 44 4.13 5.28 -16.43
N THR A 45 4.51 6.18 -15.52
CA THR A 45 5.68 7.04 -15.67
C THR A 45 6.64 6.93 -14.49
N ILE A 46 7.92 6.77 -14.80
CA ILE A 46 9.01 6.84 -13.83
C ILE A 46 9.70 8.19 -13.98
N LEU A 47 9.77 8.97 -12.91
CA LEU A 47 10.43 10.28 -12.85
C LEU A 47 11.60 10.23 -11.86
N ASN A 48 12.63 11.02 -12.12
CA ASN A 48 13.62 11.32 -11.08
C ASN A 48 13.09 12.45 -10.21
N VAL A 49 12.78 12.13 -8.96
CA VAL A 49 12.22 13.07 -7.99
C VAL A 49 13.12 13.08 -6.77
N ASN A 50 13.70 14.23 -6.43
CA ASN A 50 14.64 14.40 -5.33
C ASN A 50 15.84 13.41 -5.40
N GLY A 51 16.30 13.11 -6.61
CA GLY A 51 17.43 12.19 -6.84
C GLY A 51 17.10 10.70 -6.81
N LEU A 52 15.82 10.33 -6.65
CA LEU A 52 15.36 8.94 -6.62
C LEU A 52 14.33 8.67 -7.73
N ARG A 53 14.37 7.49 -8.31
CA ARG A 53 13.28 7.05 -9.19
C ARG A 53 11.99 6.99 -8.38
N SER A 54 10.97 7.65 -8.88
CA SER A 54 9.61 7.64 -8.33
C SER A 54 8.64 7.26 -9.42
N HIS A 55 7.79 6.30 -9.15
CA HIS A 55 6.89 5.71 -10.13
C HIS A 55 5.44 5.97 -9.76
N GLY A 56 4.65 6.26 -10.78
CA GLY A 56 3.21 6.37 -10.68
C GLY A 56 2.52 6.14 -12.02
N TYR A 57 1.24 5.88 -11.94
CA TYR A 57 0.35 5.71 -13.07
C TYR A 57 -0.80 6.70 -12.97
N VAL A 58 -1.17 7.32 -14.08
CA VAL A 58 -2.26 8.30 -14.15
C VAL A 58 -3.32 7.77 -15.09
N GLU A 59 -4.59 7.84 -14.69
CA GLU A 59 -5.75 7.42 -15.46
C GLU A 59 -6.86 8.46 -15.33
N GLY A 60 -7.54 8.74 -16.46
CA GLY A 60 -8.58 9.76 -16.52
C GLY A 60 -8.02 11.19 -16.61
N ASP A 61 -8.90 12.12 -16.97
CA ASP A 61 -8.63 13.53 -17.22
C ASP A 61 -9.64 14.46 -16.53
N GLY A 62 -10.41 13.93 -15.59
CA GLY A 62 -11.41 14.70 -14.84
C GLY A 62 -10.83 15.82 -14.00
N SER A 63 -11.70 16.66 -13.49
CA SER A 63 -11.35 17.91 -12.81
C SER A 63 -10.79 17.74 -11.40
N GLN A 64 -10.98 16.56 -10.77
CA GLN A 64 -10.54 16.26 -9.42
C GLN A 64 -9.39 15.25 -9.40
N ASP A 65 -8.27 15.63 -8.82
CA ASP A 65 -7.16 14.74 -8.59
C ASP A 65 -7.38 13.86 -7.37
N ILE A 66 -7.27 12.53 -7.55
CA ILE A 66 -7.37 11.55 -6.47
C ILE A 66 -6.08 10.74 -6.46
N VAL A 67 -5.35 10.80 -5.34
CA VAL A 67 -4.07 10.11 -5.16
C VAL A 67 -4.27 8.85 -4.34
N PHE A 68 -3.95 7.69 -4.91
CA PHE A 68 -4.05 6.38 -4.27
C PHE A 68 -2.70 5.92 -3.74
N ILE A 69 -2.66 5.59 -2.44
CA ILE A 69 -1.45 5.20 -1.71
C ILE A 69 -1.64 3.79 -1.16
N HIS A 70 -0.86 2.85 -1.67
CA HIS A 70 -0.97 1.43 -1.33
C HIS A 70 -0.43 1.08 0.07
N GLY A 71 -0.84 -0.08 0.59
CA GLY A 71 -0.43 -0.64 1.87
C GLY A 71 0.97 -1.30 1.86
N ALA A 72 1.26 -2.11 2.87
CA ALA A 72 2.48 -2.92 2.93
C ALA A 72 2.40 -4.11 1.94
N PHE A 73 3.55 -4.66 1.56
CA PHE A 73 3.72 -5.88 0.74
C PHE A 73 3.17 -5.81 -0.69
N ILE A 74 2.75 -4.65 -1.17
CA ILE A 74 2.08 -4.48 -2.46
C ILE A 74 2.66 -3.27 -3.22
N ASN A 75 2.14 -2.94 -4.37
CA ASN A 75 2.52 -1.81 -5.20
C ASN A 75 1.27 -1.10 -5.75
N LEU A 76 1.43 -0.06 -6.56
CA LEU A 76 0.32 0.74 -7.11
C LEU A 76 -0.72 -0.07 -7.88
N ARG A 77 -0.35 -1.25 -8.44
CA ARG A 77 -1.29 -2.09 -9.20
C ARG A 77 -2.44 -2.62 -8.35
N ASP A 78 -2.25 -2.73 -7.03
CA ASP A 78 -3.31 -3.07 -6.09
C ASP A 78 -4.47 -2.08 -6.19
N TRP A 79 -4.15 -0.79 -6.16
CA TRP A 79 -5.16 0.26 -6.33
C TRP A 79 -5.69 0.36 -7.76
N VAL A 80 -4.84 0.21 -8.79
CA VAL A 80 -5.31 0.21 -10.19
C VAL A 80 -6.34 -0.91 -10.40
N PHE A 81 -6.10 -2.08 -9.81
CA PHE A 81 -7.06 -3.18 -9.87
C PHE A 81 -8.36 -2.87 -9.13
N ALA A 82 -8.29 -2.32 -7.92
CA ALA A 82 -9.46 -1.99 -7.11
C ALA A 82 -10.25 -0.82 -7.68
N ALA A 83 -9.57 0.26 -8.10
CA ALA A 83 -10.21 1.50 -8.51
C ALA A 83 -10.90 1.45 -9.88
N ARG A 84 -10.70 0.40 -10.68
CA ARG A 84 -11.42 0.21 -11.96
C ARG A 84 -12.95 0.29 -11.82
N LEU A 85 -13.47 0.03 -10.61
CA LEU A 85 -14.89 0.16 -10.31
C LEU A 85 -15.32 1.62 -10.02
N LEU A 86 -14.37 2.55 -9.91
CA LEU A 86 -14.59 3.98 -9.71
C LEU A 86 -14.62 4.80 -11.01
N SER A 87 -14.53 4.17 -12.18
CA SER A 87 -14.42 4.80 -13.50
C SER A 87 -15.54 5.80 -13.86
N LYS A 88 -16.64 5.79 -13.10
CA LYS A 88 -17.75 6.75 -13.28
C LYS A 88 -17.55 8.08 -12.53
N LEU A 89 -16.45 8.26 -11.81
CA LEU A 89 -16.13 9.53 -11.19
C LEU A 89 -15.40 10.43 -12.21
N ASP A 90 -15.87 11.65 -12.35
CA ASP A 90 -15.17 12.68 -13.11
C ASP A 90 -13.91 13.10 -12.35
N SER A 91 -12.83 12.35 -12.54
CA SER A 91 -11.60 12.48 -11.75
C SER A 91 -10.39 12.04 -12.55
N ARG A 92 -9.24 12.58 -12.17
CA ARG A 92 -7.93 12.09 -12.59
C ARG A 92 -7.35 11.26 -11.45
N PHE A 93 -7.18 9.97 -11.68
CA PHE A 93 -6.67 9.01 -10.71
C PHE A 93 -5.14 8.94 -10.82
N ILE A 94 -4.47 9.14 -9.71
CA ILE A 94 -3.02 9.16 -9.61
C ILE A 94 -2.62 8.04 -8.64
N TYR A 95 -2.07 6.96 -9.17
CA TYR A 95 -1.58 5.83 -8.39
C TYR A 95 -0.07 5.98 -8.21
N ILE A 96 0.42 5.83 -7.00
CA ILE A 96 1.84 5.98 -6.71
C ILE A 96 2.43 4.72 -6.07
N ASP A 97 3.64 4.35 -6.49
CA ASP A 97 4.46 3.41 -5.74
C ASP A 97 5.15 4.15 -4.59
N ARG A 98 4.92 3.70 -3.36
CA ARG A 98 5.66 4.22 -2.21
C ARG A 98 7.17 3.92 -2.35
N PRO A 99 8.06 4.74 -1.77
CA PRO A 99 9.49 4.50 -1.84
C PRO A 99 9.90 3.09 -1.39
N GLY A 100 10.64 2.38 -2.28
CA GLY A 100 11.07 1.00 -2.09
C GLY A 100 10.09 -0.07 -2.59
N PHE A 101 8.95 0.34 -3.13
CA PHE A 101 7.93 -0.56 -3.66
C PHE A 101 7.75 -0.35 -5.17
N GLY A 102 7.17 -1.36 -5.84
CA GLY A 102 6.94 -1.31 -7.28
C GLY A 102 8.20 -0.87 -8.02
N TYR A 103 8.15 0.24 -8.72
CA TYR A 103 9.29 0.79 -9.47
C TYR A 103 9.91 2.04 -8.81
N SER A 104 9.46 2.41 -7.59
CA SER A 104 10.04 3.49 -6.82
C SER A 104 11.27 3.05 -6.03
N GLU A 105 12.33 3.86 -6.06
CA GLU A 105 13.55 3.65 -5.30
C GLU A 105 13.42 4.14 -3.85
N ARG A 106 14.30 3.64 -3.00
CA ARG A 106 14.46 4.05 -1.61
C ARG A 106 15.93 3.95 -1.23
N ASP A 107 16.48 5.03 -0.72
CA ASP A 107 17.84 5.05 -0.19
C ASP A 107 17.92 4.45 1.23
N GLU A 108 19.12 4.38 1.79
CA GLU A 108 19.39 3.80 3.12
C GLU A 108 18.96 4.71 4.29
N SER A 109 18.43 5.88 4.03
CA SER A 109 17.99 6.80 5.07
C SER A 109 16.68 6.34 5.74
N LYS A 110 16.30 7.03 6.81
CA LYS A 110 15.04 6.74 7.52
C LYS A 110 13.83 7.22 6.70
N TRP A 111 12.87 6.34 6.47
CA TRP A 111 11.66 6.57 5.70
C TRP A 111 10.39 6.38 6.55
N ASP A 112 10.12 7.33 7.44
CA ASP A 112 8.84 7.36 8.14
C ASP A 112 7.68 7.80 7.21
N ALA A 113 6.46 7.84 7.74
CA ALA A 113 5.28 8.19 6.96
C ALA A 113 5.37 9.61 6.38
N GLU A 114 5.95 10.55 7.12
CA GLU A 114 6.12 11.93 6.66
C GLU A 114 7.09 12.02 5.47
N ARG A 115 8.24 11.36 5.55
CA ARG A 115 9.20 11.37 4.42
C ARG A 115 8.63 10.69 3.19
N GLN A 116 7.88 9.60 3.36
CA GLN A 116 7.18 8.94 2.25
C GLN A 116 6.14 9.90 1.64
N ALA A 117 5.42 10.66 2.46
CA ALA A 117 4.48 11.69 2.01
C ALA A 117 5.18 12.81 1.21
N VAL A 118 6.33 13.31 1.69
CA VAL A 118 7.14 14.31 0.97
C VAL A 118 7.54 13.82 -0.42
N GLN A 119 8.02 12.58 -0.54
CA GLN A 119 8.42 12.01 -1.83
C GLN A 119 7.23 11.83 -2.77
N ALA A 120 6.12 11.30 -2.27
CA ALA A 120 4.87 11.14 -3.01
C ALA A 120 4.33 12.50 -3.50
N ARG A 121 4.31 13.50 -2.62
CA ARG A 121 3.93 14.87 -2.96
C ARG A 121 4.80 15.44 -4.07
N SER A 122 6.10 15.26 -3.97
CA SER A 122 7.03 15.76 -4.99
C SER A 122 6.77 15.11 -6.35
N TYR A 123 6.47 13.80 -6.40
CA TYR A 123 6.04 13.15 -7.65
C TYR A 123 4.76 13.78 -8.21
N VAL A 124 3.72 13.95 -7.38
CA VAL A 124 2.43 14.51 -7.80
C VAL A 124 2.57 15.96 -8.28
N LYS A 125 3.43 16.76 -7.64
CA LYS A 125 3.74 18.13 -8.10
C LYS A 125 4.42 18.14 -9.48
N ASN A 126 5.31 17.19 -9.78
CA ASN A 126 5.96 17.07 -11.09
C ASN A 126 4.99 16.72 -12.22
N ILE A 127 3.83 16.13 -11.92
CA ILE A 127 2.74 15.87 -12.87
C ILE A 127 1.59 16.88 -12.74
N HIS A 128 1.86 18.03 -12.13
CA HIS A 128 0.92 19.16 -11.95
C HIS A 128 -0.37 18.80 -11.19
N GLY A 129 -0.26 17.90 -10.20
CA GLY A 129 -1.37 17.55 -9.31
C GLY A 129 -1.75 18.68 -8.36
N LYS A 130 -3.05 18.88 -8.13
CA LYS A 130 -3.62 19.97 -7.29
C LYS A 130 -4.96 19.58 -6.67
N ASN A 131 -5.34 20.26 -5.59
CA ASN A 131 -6.62 20.07 -4.91
C ASN A 131 -6.90 18.58 -4.61
N LEU A 132 -5.97 17.91 -3.96
CA LEU A 132 -5.87 16.47 -3.89
C LEU A 132 -6.90 15.87 -2.91
N ILE A 133 -7.55 14.79 -3.31
CA ILE A 133 -8.15 13.83 -2.39
C ILE A 133 -7.17 12.68 -2.24
N LEU A 134 -6.70 12.44 -1.01
CA LEU A 134 -5.78 11.34 -0.72
C LEU A 134 -6.57 10.11 -0.31
N VAL A 135 -6.30 8.97 -0.92
CA VAL A 135 -6.92 7.68 -0.59
C VAL A 135 -5.82 6.70 -0.19
N GLY A 136 -5.79 6.34 1.08
CA GLY A 136 -4.77 5.44 1.61
C GLY A 136 -5.34 4.13 2.15
N HIS A 137 -4.69 3.02 1.83
CA HIS A 137 -4.99 1.70 2.40
C HIS A 137 -3.91 1.28 3.40
N SER A 138 -4.32 0.79 4.56
CA SER A 138 -3.40 0.23 5.57
C SER A 138 -2.28 1.21 5.93
N TRP A 139 -0.99 0.87 5.73
CA TRP A 139 0.14 1.79 5.90
C TRP A 139 0.05 3.03 4.99
N GLY A 140 -0.53 2.90 3.80
CA GLY A 140 -0.77 4.03 2.90
C GLY A 140 -1.68 5.10 3.50
N ALA A 141 -2.60 4.73 4.40
CA ALA A 141 -3.41 5.68 5.15
C ALA A 141 -2.56 6.52 6.12
N SER A 142 -1.56 5.90 6.80
CA SER A 142 -0.61 6.66 7.63
C SER A 142 0.18 7.69 6.81
N VAL A 143 0.57 7.33 5.58
CA VAL A 143 1.28 8.24 4.66
C VAL A 143 0.34 9.36 4.20
N ALA A 144 -0.92 9.06 3.86
CA ALA A 144 -1.92 10.05 3.48
C ALA A 144 -2.19 11.06 4.62
N MET A 145 -2.29 10.58 5.85
CA MET A 145 -2.49 11.43 7.03
C MET A 145 -1.26 12.30 7.33
N ALA A 146 -0.04 11.77 7.18
CA ALA A 146 1.19 12.55 7.32
C ALA A 146 1.28 13.65 6.25
N TRP A 147 0.84 13.33 5.01
CA TRP A 147 0.75 14.33 3.93
C TRP A 147 -0.23 15.44 4.26
N ALA A 148 -1.46 15.08 4.62
CA ALA A 148 -2.51 16.04 4.99
C ALA A 148 -2.11 16.95 6.16
N ALA A 149 -1.41 16.40 7.16
CA ALA A 149 -0.93 17.16 8.30
C ALA A 149 0.21 18.13 7.96
N LYS A 150 1.11 17.73 7.04
CA LYS A 150 2.29 18.52 6.69
C LYS A 150 2.03 19.56 5.60
N PHE A 151 1.12 19.27 4.69
CA PHE A 151 0.80 20.10 3.51
C PHE A 151 -0.72 20.23 3.35
N PRO A 152 -1.43 20.81 4.34
CA PRO A 152 -2.88 20.92 4.31
C PRO A 152 -3.39 21.74 3.11
N GLU A 153 -2.56 22.66 2.60
CA GLU A 153 -2.89 23.52 1.43
C GLU A 153 -3.03 22.75 0.12
N ASP A 154 -2.46 21.55 0.03
CA ASP A 154 -2.58 20.71 -1.18
C ASP A 154 -3.78 19.77 -1.13
N VAL A 155 -4.34 19.51 0.08
CA VAL A 155 -5.26 18.40 0.33
C VAL A 155 -6.66 18.88 0.64
N LYS A 156 -7.62 18.44 -0.17
CA LYS A 156 -9.04 18.71 0.02
C LYS A 156 -9.69 17.79 1.06
N GLY A 157 -9.18 16.58 1.21
CA GLY A 157 -9.62 15.60 2.20
C GLY A 157 -8.94 14.26 2.05
N VAL A 158 -9.15 13.38 3.00
CA VAL A 158 -8.53 12.06 3.07
C VAL A 158 -9.59 10.97 3.19
N VAL A 159 -9.40 9.86 2.46
CA VAL A 159 -10.11 8.60 2.70
C VAL A 159 -9.11 7.58 3.25
N SER A 160 -9.30 7.16 4.48
CA SER A 160 -8.53 6.12 5.15
C SER A 160 -9.28 4.80 5.08
N ILE A 161 -8.74 3.80 4.38
CA ILE A 161 -9.38 2.49 4.23
C ILE A 161 -8.55 1.42 4.95
N ALA A 162 -9.16 0.71 5.90
CA ALA A 162 -8.49 -0.26 6.77
C ALA A 162 -7.14 0.28 7.28
N GLY A 163 -7.14 1.59 7.68
CA GLY A 163 -5.94 2.37 7.91
C GLY A 163 -5.21 1.99 9.19
N LEU A 164 -3.89 1.96 9.12
CA LEU A 164 -3.00 1.90 10.29
C LEU A 164 -2.75 3.33 10.76
N ASN A 165 -3.65 3.89 11.58
CA ASN A 165 -3.63 5.30 11.94
C ASN A 165 -3.31 5.56 13.42
N MET A 166 -3.67 4.63 14.31
CA MET A 166 -3.54 4.85 15.74
C MET A 166 -2.29 4.20 16.31
N PRO A 167 -1.59 4.88 17.23
CA PRO A 167 -0.50 4.26 17.97
C PRO A 167 -0.98 3.04 18.75
N PHE A 168 -0.14 2.03 18.81
CA PHE A 168 -0.41 0.86 19.65
C PHE A 168 -0.37 1.23 21.13
N SER A 169 -1.46 0.99 21.85
CA SER A 169 -1.61 1.37 23.26
C SER A 169 -1.25 0.22 24.22
N GLY A 170 -0.26 0.44 25.08
CA GLY A 170 0.14 -0.47 26.16
C GLY A 170 1.14 -1.56 25.75
N VAL A 171 2.01 -1.98 26.68
CA VAL A 171 3.10 -2.93 26.42
C VAL A 171 2.57 -4.33 26.06
N SER A 172 1.47 -4.78 26.66
CA SER A 172 0.85 -6.08 26.36
C SER A 172 0.07 -6.06 25.05
N LYS A 173 -0.59 -4.95 24.72
CA LYS A 173 -1.30 -4.75 23.46
C LYS A 173 -0.32 -4.53 22.30
N LEU A 174 0.75 -3.76 22.55
CA LEU A 174 1.84 -3.57 21.61
C LEU A 174 2.51 -4.91 21.21
N ALA A 175 2.70 -5.81 22.16
CA ALA A 175 3.23 -7.15 21.88
C ALA A 175 2.26 -8.00 21.03
N ASN A 176 0.94 -7.82 21.20
CA ASN A 176 -0.07 -8.55 20.42
C ASN A 176 -0.29 -7.89 19.05
N ASP A 177 -0.33 -6.56 18.96
CA ASP A 177 -0.59 -5.83 17.72
C ASP A 177 0.67 -5.78 16.82
N ILE A 178 1.86 -5.59 17.40
CA ILE A 178 3.15 -5.83 16.70
C ILE A 178 3.34 -7.33 16.45
N GLY A 179 2.85 -8.19 17.35
CA GLY A 179 2.84 -9.62 17.16
C GLY A 179 2.04 -10.04 15.94
N LEU A 180 0.87 -9.43 15.68
CA LEU A 180 0.07 -9.69 14.49
C LEU A 180 0.74 -9.17 13.21
N LEU A 181 1.28 -7.95 13.22
CA LEU A 181 2.08 -7.42 12.11
C LEU A 181 3.39 -8.23 11.94
N ARG A 182 4.02 -8.64 13.04
CA ARG A 182 5.19 -9.50 13.02
C ARG A 182 4.84 -10.91 12.56
N VAL A 183 3.72 -11.47 12.99
CA VAL A 183 3.21 -12.77 12.51
C VAL A 183 2.82 -12.67 11.02
N ALA A 184 2.18 -11.59 10.58
CA ALA A 184 1.94 -11.37 9.15
C ALA A 184 3.26 -11.26 8.37
N TYR A 185 4.24 -10.56 8.93
CA TYR A 185 5.59 -10.45 8.39
C TYR A 185 6.32 -11.80 8.41
N GLU A 186 6.34 -12.51 9.54
CA GLU A 186 7.00 -13.81 9.68
C GLU A 186 6.31 -14.89 8.84
N LEU A 187 4.97 -14.87 8.74
CA LEU A 187 4.23 -15.75 7.85
C LEU A 187 4.48 -15.43 6.38
N TYR A 188 4.58 -14.15 6.01
CA TYR A 188 4.99 -13.74 4.69
C TYR A 188 6.40 -14.22 4.38
N PHE A 189 7.37 -14.02 5.29
CA PHE A 189 8.76 -14.42 5.08
C PHE A 189 9.00 -15.92 5.24
N ALA A 190 8.41 -16.58 6.23
CA ALA A 190 8.57 -18.03 6.41
C ALA A 190 7.95 -18.82 5.26
N ASN A 191 6.85 -18.32 4.68
CA ASN A 191 6.18 -19.00 3.57
C ASN A 191 6.65 -18.55 2.19
N VAL A 192 7.15 -17.34 2.05
CA VAL A 192 7.48 -16.73 0.76
C VAL A 192 8.98 -16.67 0.50
N ALA A 193 9.80 -16.34 1.49
CA ALA A 193 11.26 -16.28 1.33
C ALA A 193 11.93 -17.66 1.37
N SER A 194 11.31 -18.66 1.99
CA SER A 194 11.86 -20.02 2.09
C SER A 194 11.26 -21.01 1.09
N ARG A 195 10.21 -20.65 0.39
CA ARG A 195 9.51 -21.53 -0.57
C ARG A 195 9.03 -20.73 -1.77
N THR A 196 9.66 -20.95 -2.88
CA THR A 196 9.37 -20.38 -4.20
C THR A 196 8.16 -21.03 -4.90
N ASP A 197 7.19 -21.53 -4.16
CA ASP A 197 5.97 -22.04 -4.78
C ASP A 197 4.84 -20.99 -4.76
N ASN A 198 4.13 -20.89 -5.86
CA ASN A 198 2.98 -19.99 -6.01
C ASN A 198 1.90 -20.24 -4.94
N GLY A 199 1.84 -21.44 -4.35
CA GLY A 199 0.90 -21.81 -3.30
C GLY A 199 1.11 -21.06 -1.98
N SER A 200 2.34 -20.65 -1.66
CA SER A 200 2.61 -19.88 -0.43
C SER A 200 2.14 -18.43 -0.54
N ILE A 201 2.30 -17.82 -1.72
CA ILE A 201 1.81 -16.45 -2.00
C ILE A 201 0.29 -16.43 -1.97
N GLU A 202 -0.35 -17.41 -2.62
CA GLU A 202 -1.81 -17.52 -2.65
C GLU A 202 -2.40 -17.74 -1.26
N LYS A 203 -1.79 -18.60 -0.43
CA LYS A 203 -2.21 -18.81 0.97
C LYS A 203 -2.10 -17.53 1.81
N PHE A 204 -1.03 -16.76 1.63
CA PHE A 204 -0.86 -15.49 2.33
C PHE A 204 -1.92 -14.48 1.87
N ALA A 205 -2.10 -14.32 0.56
CA ALA A 205 -3.12 -13.44 -0.01
C ALA A 205 -4.53 -13.86 0.42
N SER A 206 -4.87 -15.15 0.34
CA SER A 206 -6.16 -15.67 0.79
C SER A 206 -6.45 -15.31 2.24
N ARG A 207 -5.45 -15.40 3.11
CA ARG A 207 -5.62 -15.01 4.52
C ARG A 207 -5.88 -13.52 4.69
N ILE A 208 -5.18 -12.65 3.94
CA ILE A 208 -5.36 -11.19 4.04
C ILE A 208 -6.71 -10.74 3.49
N PHE A 209 -7.22 -11.44 2.46
CA PHE A 209 -8.52 -11.15 1.88
C PHE A 209 -9.70 -11.60 2.75
N GLN A 210 -9.50 -12.54 3.71
CA GLN A 210 -10.59 -13.03 4.55
C GLN A 210 -11.42 -11.90 5.17
N PRO A 211 -12.76 -12.09 5.25
CA PRO A 211 -13.55 -13.27 4.90
C PRO A 211 -13.86 -13.42 3.39
N GLN A 212 -13.41 -12.48 2.54
CA GLN A 212 -13.63 -12.52 1.10
C GLN A 212 -12.62 -13.46 0.42
N ASP A 213 -13.00 -13.92 -0.77
CA ASP A 213 -12.08 -14.58 -1.69
C ASP A 213 -11.21 -13.55 -2.43
N ILE A 214 -10.05 -14.02 -2.89
CA ILE A 214 -9.17 -13.20 -3.73
C ILE A 214 -9.90 -12.94 -5.06
N PRO A 215 -10.04 -11.68 -5.51
CA PRO A 215 -10.66 -11.39 -6.80
C PRO A 215 -9.94 -12.08 -7.96
N THR A 216 -10.70 -12.63 -8.90
CA THR A 216 -10.16 -13.33 -10.06
C THR A 216 -9.17 -12.46 -10.84
N GLY A 217 -7.99 -12.99 -11.14
CA GLY A 217 -6.93 -12.31 -11.87
C GLY A 217 -6.11 -11.29 -11.04
N TYR A 218 -6.42 -11.11 -9.76
CA TYR A 218 -5.71 -10.17 -8.89
C TYR A 218 -4.23 -10.49 -8.75
N LEU A 219 -3.88 -11.72 -8.38
CA LEU A 219 -2.48 -12.13 -8.14
C LEU A 219 -1.61 -11.98 -9.38
N ASP A 220 -2.14 -12.32 -10.55
CA ASP A 220 -1.44 -12.15 -11.82
C ASP A 220 -1.23 -10.67 -12.15
N TYR A 221 -2.22 -9.82 -11.85
CA TYR A 221 -2.17 -8.40 -12.18
C TYR A 221 -1.21 -7.62 -11.29
N VAL A 222 -1.23 -7.86 -9.97
CA VAL A 222 -0.39 -7.10 -9.02
C VAL A 222 1.09 -7.42 -9.13
N GLY A 223 1.45 -8.57 -9.72
CA GLY A 223 2.82 -8.97 -9.97
C GLY A 223 3.59 -9.23 -8.67
N SER A 224 3.36 -10.40 -8.08
CA SER A 224 4.01 -10.83 -6.83
C SER A 224 5.54 -10.78 -6.89
N ASP A 225 6.14 -10.98 -8.08
CA ASP A 225 7.59 -10.88 -8.29
C ASP A 225 8.16 -9.53 -7.83
N LEU A 226 7.43 -8.43 -8.05
CA LEU A 226 7.85 -7.10 -7.59
C LEU A 226 7.86 -7.00 -6.06
N SER A 227 6.88 -7.61 -5.39
CA SER A 227 6.77 -7.61 -3.93
C SER A 227 7.85 -8.48 -3.27
N MET A 228 8.36 -9.48 -4.01
CA MET A 228 9.39 -10.41 -3.57
C MET A 228 10.82 -9.91 -3.74
N ARG A 229 11.03 -8.78 -4.40
CA ARG A 229 12.36 -8.20 -4.53
C ARG A 229 12.94 -7.89 -3.15
N ARG A 230 14.25 -8.15 -2.98
CA ARG A 230 14.94 -7.92 -1.71
C ARG A 230 14.86 -6.46 -1.25
N SER A 231 14.89 -5.51 -2.19
CA SER A 231 14.68 -4.09 -1.91
C SER A 231 13.31 -3.82 -1.29
N THR A 232 12.25 -4.41 -1.85
CA THR A 232 10.88 -4.29 -1.36
C THR A 232 10.70 -4.97 0.00
N ILE A 233 11.28 -6.14 0.18
CA ILE A 233 11.34 -6.86 1.46
C ILE A 233 12.01 -5.99 2.53
N LYS A 234 13.17 -5.38 2.23
CA LYS A 234 13.87 -4.47 3.13
C LYS A 234 13.04 -3.22 3.46
N ALA A 235 12.36 -2.65 2.46
CA ALA A 235 11.47 -1.51 2.68
C ALA A 235 10.31 -1.85 3.60
N ASN A 236 9.64 -2.99 3.40
CA ASN A 236 8.57 -3.48 4.30
C ASN A 236 9.07 -3.66 5.74
N LYS A 237 10.22 -4.34 5.90
CA LYS A 237 10.83 -4.53 7.23
C LYS A 237 11.09 -3.19 7.93
N ASN A 238 11.66 -2.24 7.21
CA ASN A 238 11.96 -0.93 7.76
C ASN A 238 10.69 -0.16 8.13
N ASP A 239 9.64 -0.19 7.29
CA ASP A 239 8.34 0.44 7.60
C ASP A 239 7.76 -0.14 8.90
N LEU A 240 7.79 -1.46 9.10
CA LEU A 240 7.30 -2.12 10.31
C LEU A 240 8.11 -1.74 11.56
N LEU A 241 9.45 -1.67 11.45
CA LEU A 241 10.33 -1.31 12.57
C LEU A 241 10.08 0.12 13.08
N ILE A 242 9.74 1.04 12.19
CA ILE A 242 9.49 2.44 12.57
C ILE A 242 8.01 2.76 12.80
N ALA A 243 7.09 1.82 12.53
CA ALA A 243 5.64 2.03 12.58
C ALA A 243 5.19 2.69 13.90
N SER A 244 5.62 2.16 15.04
CA SER A 244 5.25 2.72 16.35
C SER A 244 5.64 4.18 16.51
N GLN A 245 6.82 4.58 16.05
CA GLN A 245 7.28 5.98 16.12
C GLN A 245 6.51 6.85 15.12
N ALA A 246 6.35 6.41 13.89
CA ALA A 246 5.62 7.15 12.85
C ALA A 246 4.16 7.41 13.25
N LEU A 247 3.49 6.41 13.82
CA LEU A 247 2.12 6.55 14.31
C LEU A 247 1.99 7.55 15.46
N LYS A 248 2.96 7.59 16.39
CA LYS A 248 2.98 8.61 17.45
C LYS A 248 3.19 10.02 16.91
N GLN A 249 4.03 10.17 15.89
CA GLN A 249 4.25 11.46 15.21
C GLN A 249 2.97 11.92 14.52
N ASN A 250 2.31 11.06 13.75
CA ASN A 250 1.05 11.38 13.10
C ASN A 250 -0.05 11.73 14.12
N PHE A 251 -0.21 10.91 15.15
CA PHE A 251 -1.22 11.10 16.20
C PHE A 251 -1.14 12.49 16.85
N ALA A 252 0.07 13.01 17.07
CA ALA A 252 0.27 14.35 17.63
C ALA A 252 -0.29 15.48 16.75
N THR A 253 -0.54 15.20 15.47
CA THR A 253 -1.06 16.19 14.49
C THR A 253 -2.56 16.10 14.25
N TYR A 254 -3.21 14.99 14.57
CA TYR A 254 -4.57 14.66 14.15
C TYR A 254 -5.63 15.69 14.55
N ARG A 255 -5.54 16.23 15.76
CA ARG A 255 -6.49 17.25 16.25
C ARG A 255 -6.42 18.58 15.50
N ARG A 256 -5.42 18.78 14.66
CA ARG A 256 -5.23 19.99 13.84
C ARG A 256 -5.63 19.80 12.39
N ILE A 257 -6.12 18.62 12.03
CA ILE A 257 -6.59 18.32 10.68
C ILE A 257 -8.02 18.82 10.55
N GLU A 258 -8.21 19.88 9.79
CA GLU A 258 -9.50 20.55 9.63
C GLU A 258 -10.29 20.06 8.40
N MET A 259 -9.57 19.52 7.40
CA MET A 259 -10.20 18.94 6.22
C MET A 259 -10.99 17.66 6.55
N PRO A 260 -12.00 17.31 5.73
CA PRO A 260 -12.79 16.09 5.96
C PRO A 260 -11.93 14.82 5.83
N VAL A 261 -12.14 13.88 6.75
CA VAL A 261 -11.51 12.57 6.76
C VAL A 261 -12.60 11.49 6.77
N GLU A 262 -12.68 10.72 5.72
CA GLU A 262 -13.57 9.57 5.59
C GLU A 262 -12.84 8.30 6.02
N ILE A 263 -13.41 7.54 6.95
CA ILE A 263 -12.81 6.33 7.52
C ILE A 263 -13.66 5.14 7.12
N ILE A 264 -13.12 4.24 6.31
CA ILE A 264 -13.79 3.01 5.87
C ILE A 264 -13.03 1.82 6.45
N HIS A 265 -13.70 0.94 7.20
CA HIS A 265 -13.06 -0.20 7.83
C HIS A 265 -13.93 -1.45 7.84
N GLY A 266 -13.34 -2.60 7.56
CA GLY A 266 -14.00 -3.88 7.68
C GLY A 266 -14.13 -4.31 9.14
N LYS A 267 -15.29 -4.77 9.55
CA LYS A 267 -15.53 -5.24 10.92
C LYS A 267 -14.73 -6.50 11.26
N GLU A 268 -14.47 -7.33 10.25
CA GLU A 268 -13.74 -8.59 10.34
C GLU A 268 -12.24 -8.47 10.00
N ASP A 269 -11.73 -7.22 9.96
CA ASP A 269 -10.28 -7.00 9.80
C ASP A 269 -9.50 -7.57 10.99
N PHE A 270 -8.85 -8.71 10.78
CA PHE A 270 -8.08 -9.40 11.82
C PHE A 270 -6.67 -8.84 11.98
N LEU A 271 -6.15 -8.11 10.98
CA LEU A 271 -4.81 -7.49 11.04
C LEU A 271 -4.84 -6.19 11.83
N LEU A 272 -5.85 -5.36 11.57
CA LEU A 272 -6.03 -4.05 12.19
C LEU A 272 -7.43 -3.98 12.80
N PRO A 273 -7.59 -4.34 14.08
CA PRO A 273 -8.92 -4.35 14.70
C PRO A 273 -9.59 -2.99 14.63
N PHE A 274 -10.80 -2.93 14.05
CA PHE A 274 -11.52 -1.68 13.77
C PHE A 274 -11.73 -0.80 15.01
N LYS A 275 -11.93 -1.40 16.19
CA LYS A 275 -12.11 -0.64 17.43
C LYS A 275 -10.88 0.19 17.81
N SER A 276 -9.69 -0.39 17.67
CA SER A 276 -8.44 0.28 18.04
C SER A 276 -7.86 1.15 16.93
N GLN A 277 -8.25 0.93 15.67
CA GLN A 277 -7.73 1.69 14.54
C GLN A 277 -8.76 2.67 13.97
N ALA A 278 -9.97 2.24 13.64
CA ALA A 278 -10.94 3.11 13.00
C ALA A 278 -11.78 3.91 14.02
N VAL A 279 -12.36 3.26 15.05
CA VAL A 279 -13.18 3.95 16.06
C VAL A 279 -12.31 4.93 16.86
N ALA A 280 -11.17 4.48 17.38
CA ALA A 280 -10.26 5.36 18.12
C ALA A 280 -9.68 6.49 17.27
N PHE A 281 -9.56 6.30 15.96
CA PHE A 281 -9.12 7.33 15.03
C PHE A 281 -10.21 8.38 14.78
N ASP A 282 -11.45 7.95 14.62
CA ASP A 282 -12.61 8.83 14.50
C ASP A 282 -12.77 9.76 15.72
N GLU A 283 -12.53 9.25 16.92
CA GLU A 283 -12.61 10.04 18.17
C GLU A 283 -11.61 11.22 18.26
N VAL A 284 -10.54 11.21 17.45
CA VAL A 284 -9.46 12.22 17.53
C VAL A 284 -9.42 13.18 16.35
N ILE A 285 -10.08 12.87 15.24
CA ILE A 285 -10.17 13.72 14.05
C ILE A 285 -11.39 14.63 14.13
N PRO A 286 -11.24 15.95 14.06
CA PRO A 286 -12.37 16.89 14.22
C PRO A 286 -13.50 16.71 13.19
N ASN A 287 -13.15 16.50 11.93
CA ASN A 287 -14.09 16.40 10.81
C ASN A 287 -14.03 15.02 10.17
N SER A 288 -14.27 13.96 10.95
CA SER A 288 -14.31 12.60 10.43
C SER A 288 -15.72 12.05 10.24
N ARG A 289 -15.82 11.05 9.37
CA ARG A 289 -17.02 10.20 9.21
C ARG A 289 -16.58 8.74 9.16
N LEU A 290 -17.18 7.92 9.99
CA LEU A 290 -16.81 6.51 10.17
C LEU A 290 -17.80 5.56 9.51
N HIS A 291 -17.28 4.65 8.68
CA HIS A 291 -18.03 3.60 7.99
C HIS A 291 -17.46 2.22 8.37
N ILE A 292 -18.10 1.54 9.33
CA ILE A 292 -17.75 0.16 9.69
C ILE A 292 -18.63 -0.80 8.89
N LEU A 293 -17.99 -1.60 8.05
CA LEU A 293 -18.68 -2.48 7.12
C LEU A 293 -18.67 -3.93 7.64
N PRO A 294 -19.84 -4.53 7.89
CA PRO A 294 -19.93 -5.91 8.31
C PRO A 294 -19.50 -6.86 7.18
N ASN A 295 -19.06 -8.05 7.54
CA ASN A 295 -18.59 -9.08 6.61
C ASN A 295 -17.48 -8.62 5.67
N LEU A 296 -16.61 -7.72 6.13
CA LEU A 296 -15.51 -7.17 5.35
C LEU A 296 -14.21 -7.19 6.17
N GLY A 297 -13.13 -7.66 5.54
CA GLY A 297 -11.80 -7.79 6.15
C GLY A 297 -10.85 -6.65 5.79
N HIS A 298 -9.53 -6.96 5.84
CA HIS A 298 -8.48 -5.96 5.67
C HIS A 298 -8.41 -5.37 4.26
N MET A 299 -8.66 -6.17 3.21
CA MET A 299 -8.61 -5.71 1.80
C MET A 299 -9.90 -5.01 1.38
N ALA A 300 -10.43 -4.16 2.27
CA ALA A 300 -11.72 -3.49 2.12
C ALA A 300 -11.85 -2.66 0.83
N HIS A 301 -10.78 -2.10 0.32
CA HIS A 301 -10.77 -1.27 -0.88
C HIS A 301 -11.14 -2.03 -2.17
N HIS A 302 -11.05 -3.37 -2.17
CA HIS A 302 -11.51 -4.19 -3.29
C HIS A 302 -13.02 -4.44 -3.31
N PHE A 303 -13.72 -4.14 -2.21
CA PHE A 303 -15.13 -4.50 -2.04
C PHE A 303 -16.02 -3.30 -1.66
N ALA A 304 -15.47 -2.29 -0.99
CA ALA A 304 -16.18 -1.10 -0.51
C ALA A 304 -16.20 0.05 -1.53
N PHE A 305 -16.28 -0.24 -2.83
CA PHE A 305 -16.21 0.79 -3.88
C PHE A 305 -17.38 1.77 -3.86
N ARG A 306 -18.56 1.37 -3.38
CA ARG A 306 -19.72 2.26 -3.21
C ARG A 306 -19.45 3.28 -2.12
N GLU A 307 -18.99 2.83 -0.97
CA GLU A 307 -18.64 3.66 0.17
C GLU A 307 -17.48 4.59 -0.19
N LEU A 308 -16.45 4.08 -0.87
CA LEU A 308 -15.33 4.88 -1.36
C LEU A 308 -15.80 5.96 -2.35
N SER A 309 -16.67 5.61 -3.31
CA SER A 309 -17.22 6.60 -4.25
C SER A 309 -18.02 7.69 -3.54
N ASN A 310 -18.83 7.32 -2.52
CA ASN A 310 -19.63 8.26 -1.75
C ASN A 310 -18.73 9.17 -0.89
N SER A 311 -17.67 8.63 -0.28
CA SER A 311 -16.70 9.38 0.49
C SER A 311 -15.94 10.40 -0.37
N ILE A 312 -15.52 10.01 -1.59
CA ILE A 312 -14.89 10.93 -2.55
C ILE A 312 -15.87 12.06 -2.94
N ARG A 313 -17.12 11.74 -3.24
CA ARG A 313 -18.15 12.77 -3.57
C ARG A 313 -18.41 13.69 -2.39
N TYR A 314 -18.47 13.18 -1.18
CA TYR A 314 -18.62 13.99 0.02
C TYR A 314 -17.48 14.99 0.17
N ILE A 315 -16.23 14.54 0.07
CA ILE A 315 -15.05 15.41 0.16
C ILE A 315 -15.07 16.47 -0.96
N ARG A 316 -15.43 16.09 -2.19
CA ARG A 316 -15.53 17.05 -3.33
C ARG A 316 -16.49 18.19 -3.05
N ASN A 317 -17.56 17.94 -2.30
CA ASN A 317 -18.63 18.90 -2.03
C ASN A 317 -18.52 19.56 -0.65
N PHE A 318 -17.52 19.18 0.12
CA PHE A 318 -17.26 19.79 1.43
C PHE A 318 -16.73 21.22 1.23
N SER A 319 -17.41 22.17 1.88
CA SER A 319 -17.18 23.63 1.79
C SER A 319 -16.52 24.15 3.07
#